data_ce46d8a6eff14dec58c3841eb36e5189
#
_entry.id   ce46d8a6eff14dec58c3841eb36e5189
#
_cell.length_a   1.000
_cell.length_b   1.000
_cell.length_c   1.000
_cell.angle_alpha   90.00
_cell.angle_beta   90.00
_cell.angle_gamma   90.00
#
_symmetry.space_group_name_H-M   'P 1'
#
loop_
_entity.id
_entity.type
_entity.pdbx_description
1 polymer ?
#
loop_
_entity_poly.entity_id
_entity_poly.type
_entity_poly.pdbx_seq_one_letter_code
_entity_poly.pdbx_strand_id
1 'polypeptide(L)'
;GQLGHIEEIVRRWPQLSWRIDFNEVMTSGETLALCQSLPRSLRERIDFLEDPCPWNREQWALIRKTSGLELARDRGSHDLQPEERIVVIKPSRTDLDVEDLEGKTLVVTSNMDHPLGQCFAAQQAGRMGLEGVSLSSGGLQTHGLFEPDQFTERLGIAGPSFTAPGGVGLGFDDLLQKLPWKRLS
;
A
#
# COMPACT_ATOMS: atom_id res chain seq x y z
N GLY A 1 22.91 9.75 9.52
CA GLY A 1 21.52 9.63 9.93
C GLY A 1 20.68 8.94 8.88
N GLN A 2 19.41 8.68 9.13
CA GLN A 2 18.49 7.96 8.23
C GLN A 2 18.38 8.59 6.84
N LEU A 3 18.39 9.92 6.72
CA LEU A 3 18.36 10.62 5.43
C LEU A 3 19.55 10.28 4.53
N GLY A 4 20.77 10.20 5.07
CA GLY A 4 21.94 9.82 4.28
C GLY A 4 21.84 8.40 3.70
N HIS A 5 21.16 7.50 4.42
CA HIS A 5 20.91 6.14 3.94
C HIS A 5 19.91 6.15 2.77
N ILE A 6 18.85 6.94 2.88
CA ILE A 6 17.85 7.08 1.80
C ILE A 6 18.50 7.71 0.56
N GLU A 7 19.33 8.74 0.72
CA GLU A 7 20.07 9.36 -0.40
C GLU A 7 20.98 8.37 -1.12
N GLU A 8 21.68 7.51 -0.39
CA GLU A 8 22.53 6.47 -0.97
C GLU A 8 21.70 5.47 -1.78
N ILE A 9 20.56 5.01 -1.25
CA ILE A 9 19.65 4.10 -1.92
C ILE A 9 19.12 4.74 -3.21
N VAL A 10 18.65 5.98 -3.14
CA VAL A 10 18.12 6.71 -4.31
C VAL A 10 19.19 6.90 -5.38
N ARG A 11 20.42 7.19 -4.99
CA ARG A 11 21.54 7.32 -5.91
C ARG A 11 21.88 5.98 -6.59
N ARG A 12 21.78 4.86 -5.86
CA ARG A 12 22.08 3.53 -6.39
C ARG A 12 21.02 3.03 -7.37
N TRP A 13 19.75 3.40 -7.17
CA TRP A 13 18.63 3.01 -8.01
C TRP A 13 17.82 4.22 -8.50
N PRO A 14 18.39 5.03 -9.40
CA PRO A 14 17.78 6.30 -9.81
C PRO A 14 16.48 6.13 -10.60
N GLN A 15 16.15 4.93 -11.07
CA GLN A 15 14.92 4.62 -11.78
C GLN A 15 13.72 4.33 -10.86
N LEU A 16 13.95 4.16 -9.54
CA LEU A 16 12.87 3.83 -8.62
C LEU A 16 12.18 5.10 -8.11
N SER A 17 10.87 5.00 -7.95
CA SER A 17 10.08 5.93 -7.13
C SER A 17 9.90 5.35 -5.73
N TRP A 18 9.78 6.22 -4.75
CA TRP A 18 9.78 5.85 -3.34
C TRP A 18 8.43 6.17 -2.70
N ARG A 19 7.92 5.24 -1.94
CA ARG A 19 6.82 5.39 -1.00
C ARG A 19 7.38 5.18 0.38
N ILE A 20 7.13 6.10 1.28
CA ILE A 20 7.72 6.07 2.61
C ILE A 20 6.59 6.13 3.63
N ASP A 21 6.41 5.04 4.36
CA ASP A 21 5.43 4.93 5.43
C ASP A 21 6.05 5.35 6.76
N PHE A 22 5.44 6.32 7.41
CA PHE A 22 5.86 6.82 8.71
C PHE A 22 4.99 6.35 9.87
N ASN A 23 3.88 5.67 9.59
CA ASN A 23 2.99 5.14 10.62
C ASN A 23 2.56 6.17 11.67
N GLU A 24 2.37 7.43 11.28
CA GLU A 24 1.97 8.56 12.14
C GLU A 24 2.96 8.89 13.27
N VAL A 25 4.25 8.52 13.15
CA VAL A 25 5.24 8.73 14.21
C VAL A 25 5.71 10.17 14.36
N MET A 26 5.43 11.04 13.38
CA MET A 26 5.82 12.44 13.40
C MET A 26 4.64 13.35 13.77
N THR A 27 4.97 14.52 14.26
CA THR A 27 4.03 15.65 14.29
C THR A 27 3.96 16.31 12.91
N SER A 28 2.93 17.12 12.66
CA SER A 28 2.81 17.90 11.42
C SER A 28 3.98 18.88 11.22
N GLY A 29 4.51 19.46 12.31
CA GLY A 29 5.68 20.33 12.27
C GLY A 29 6.95 19.58 11.87
N GLU A 30 7.18 18.40 12.42
CA GLU A 30 8.31 17.53 12.05
C GLU A 30 8.20 17.05 10.61
N THR A 31 7.00 16.68 10.17
CA THR A 31 6.73 16.31 8.77
C THR A 31 7.08 17.45 7.82
N LEU A 32 6.65 18.67 8.13
CA LEU A 32 6.94 19.85 7.32
C LEU A 32 8.45 20.15 7.28
N ALA A 33 9.12 20.08 8.42
CA ALA A 33 10.57 20.28 8.51
C ALA A 33 11.34 19.21 7.71
N LEU A 34 10.92 17.95 7.80
CA LEU A 34 11.46 16.85 6.97
C LEU A 34 11.30 17.17 5.49
N CYS A 35 10.08 17.47 5.03
CA CYS A 35 9.80 17.77 3.63
C CYS A 35 10.65 18.94 3.10
N GLN A 36 10.88 19.96 3.91
CA GLN A 36 11.72 21.12 3.55
C GLN A 36 13.21 20.76 3.48
N SER A 37 13.65 19.82 4.31
CA SER A 37 15.05 19.38 4.35
C SER A 37 15.43 18.40 3.24
N LEU A 38 14.43 17.79 2.57
CA LEU A 38 14.67 16.83 1.51
C LEU A 38 15.35 17.48 0.30
N PRO A 39 16.50 16.95 -0.17
CA PRO A 39 17.11 17.39 -1.42
C PRO A 39 16.12 17.26 -2.59
N ARG A 40 16.21 18.16 -3.55
CA ARG A 40 15.35 18.17 -4.73
C ARG A 40 15.38 16.82 -5.47
N SER A 41 16.56 16.24 -5.65
CA SER A 41 16.76 14.97 -6.32
C SER A 41 16.03 13.79 -5.65
N LEU A 42 15.88 13.83 -4.32
CA LEU A 42 15.11 12.85 -3.57
C LEU A 42 13.61 13.15 -3.66
N ARG A 43 13.25 14.42 -3.50
CA ARG A 43 11.84 14.85 -3.53
C ARG A 43 11.15 14.50 -4.85
N GLU A 44 11.83 14.65 -5.98
CA GLU A 44 11.34 14.30 -7.32
C GLU A 44 11.16 12.78 -7.52
N ARG A 45 11.63 11.97 -6.58
CA ARG A 45 11.52 10.51 -6.59
C ARG A 45 10.51 9.97 -5.60
N ILE A 46 9.96 10.80 -4.74
CA ILE A 46 8.92 10.39 -3.81
C ILE A 46 7.59 10.40 -4.55
N ASP A 47 6.94 9.24 -4.60
CA ASP A 47 5.58 9.07 -5.10
C ASP A 47 4.59 9.66 -4.10
N PHE A 48 4.69 9.23 -2.84
CA PHE A 48 3.96 9.82 -1.71
C PHE A 48 4.61 9.47 -0.36
N LEU A 49 4.22 10.22 0.67
CA LEU A 49 4.47 9.89 2.07
C LEU A 49 3.19 9.29 2.67
N GLU A 50 3.27 8.07 3.18
CA GLU A 50 2.16 7.38 3.82
C GLU A 50 2.14 7.70 5.32
N ASP A 51 0.99 8.12 5.83
CA ASP A 51 0.75 8.45 7.24
C ASP A 51 1.93 9.18 7.91
N PRO A 52 2.42 10.33 7.39
CA PRO A 52 3.58 10.99 7.96
C PRO A 52 3.31 11.53 9.37
N CYS A 53 2.10 11.96 9.65
CA CYS A 53 1.60 12.40 10.95
C CYS A 53 0.11 12.11 11.05
N PRO A 54 -0.49 12.14 12.25
CA PRO A 54 -1.92 11.96 12.42
C PRO A 54 -2.71 12.84 11.47
N TRP A 55 -3.73 12.24 10.84
CA TRP A 55 -4.51 12.95 9.84
C TRP A 55 -5.20 14.18 10.44
N ASN A 56 -4.99 15.30 9.79
CA ASN A 56 -5.69 16.55 10.04
C ASN A 56 -5.80 17.32 8.72
N ARG A 57 -7.02 17.68 8.36
CA ARG A 57 -7.35 18.31 7.07
C ARG A 57 -6.47 19.52 6.74
N GLU A 58 -6.39 20.47 7.67
CA GLU A 58 -5.67 21.74 7.45
C GLU A 58 -4.16 21.54 7.41
N GLN A 59 -3.64 20.71 8.32
CA GLN A 59 -2.21 20.42 8.41
C GLN A 59 -1.72 19.63 7.19
N TRP A 60 -2.46 18.62 6.76
CA TRP A 60 -2.11 17.85 5.56
C TRP A 60 -2.18 18.71 4.28
N ALA A 61 -3.19 19.59 4.18
CA ALA A 61 -3.28 20.54 3.08
C ALA A 61 -2.08 21.50 3.06
N LEU A 62 -1.65 22.01 4.24
CA LEU A 62 -0.47 22.86 4.37
C LEU A 62 0.81 22.13 3.96
N ILE A 63 1.01 20.89 4.44
CA ILE A 63 2.18 20.07 4.09
C ILE A 63 2.24 19.86 2.58
N ARG A 64 1.16 19.40 1.93
CA ARG A 64 1.11 19.24 0.47
C ARG A 64 1.43 20.53 -0.27
N LYS A 65 0.79 21.63 0.11
CA LYS A 65 0.99 22.94 -0.53
C LYS A 65 2.44 23.43 -0.42
N THR A 66 3.08 23.21 0.73
CA THR A 66 4.42 23.73 1.00
C THR A 66 5.51 22.83 0.41
N SER A 67 5.33 21.51 0.47
CA SER A 67 6.33 20.53 0.02
C SER A 67 6.21 20.18 -1.46
N GLY A 68 5.00 20.24 -2.02
CA GLY A 68 4.69 19.71 -3.34
C GLY A 68 4.65 18.17 -3.38
N LEU A 69 4.72 17.51 -2.21
CA LEU A 69 4.63 16.05 -2.11
C LEU A 69 3.19 15.61 -1.90
N GLU A 70 2.84 14.47 -2.47
CA GLU A 70 1.55 13.81 -2.17
C GLU A 70 1.64 13.06 -0.83
N LEU A 71 0.51 13.01 -0.15
CA LEU A 71 0.34 12.26 1.09
C LEU A 71 -0.72 11.18 0.87
N ALA A 72 -0.44 9.99 1.37
CA ALA A 72 -1.37 8.86 1.34
C ALA A 72 -1.83 8.48 2.74
N ARG A 73 -3.08 8.06 2.87
CA ARG A 73 -3.67 7.63 4.14
C ARG A 73 -3.93 6.13 4.13
N ASP A 74 -3.33 5.41 5.10
CA ASP A 74 -3.64 4.02 5.46
C ASP A 74 -4.50 3.99 6.73
N ARG A 75 -4.06 4.68 7.78
CA ARG A 75 -4.75 4.69 9.06
C ARG A 75 -6.05 5.49 9.00
N GLY A 76 -7.13 4.86 9.45
CA GLY A 76 -8.46 5.47 9.42
C GLY A 76 -9.06 5.56 8.01
N SER A 77 -8.59 4.78 7.06
CA SER A 77 -9.14 4.70 5.69
C SER A 77 -10.60 4.21 5.61
N HIS A 78 -11.22 3.86 6.73
CA HIS A 78 -12.65 3.58 6.84
C HIS A 78 -13.53 4.85 6.94
N ASP A 79 -12.93 6.03 7.09
CA ASP A 79 -13.60 7.34 7.17
C ASP A 79 -12.89 8.32 6.24
N LEU A 80 -13.08 8.13 4.93
CA LEU A 80 -12.41 8.91 3.89
C LEU A 80 -13.01 10.29 3.75
N GLN A 81 -12.13 11.28 3.60
CA GLN A 81 -12.52 12.65 3.37
C GLN A 81 -12.30 13.07 1.91
N PRO A 82 -13.09 14.02 1.37
CA PRO A 82 -12.98 14.43 -0.03
C PRO A 82 -11.59 14.91 -0.45
N GLU A 83 -10.81 15.46 0.47
CA GLU A 83 -9.49 16.02 0.19
C GLU A 83 -8.37 14.97 0.11
N GLU A 84 -8.64 13.76 0.53
CA GLU A 84 -7.70 12.65 0.44
C GLU A 84 -7.63 12.15 -0.99
N ARG A 85 -6.45 12.27 -1.60
CA ARG A 85 -6.24 11.93 -3.01
C ARG A 85 -5.72 10.53 -3.21
N ILE A 86 -4.87 10.07 -2.29
CA ILE A 86 -4.26 8.74 -2.32
C ILE A 86 -4.66 8.02 -1.05
N VAL A 87 -5.23 6.85 -1.21
CA VAL A 87 -5.70 6.02 -0.11
C VAL A 87 -5.03 4.65 -0.22
N VAL A 88 -4.41 4.22 0.87
CA VAL A 88 -3.87 2.88 1.00
C VAL A 88 -4.91 2.02 1.72
N ILE A 89 -5.28 0.90 1.15
CA ILE A 89 -6.21 -0.02 1.79
C ILE A 89 -5.63 -1.43 1.91
N LYS A 90 -6.04 -2.08 2.97
CA LYS A 90 -5.78 -3.48 3.25
C LYS A 90 -7.13 -4.21 3.27
N PRO A 91 -7.56 -4.84 2.17
CA PRO A 91 -8.92 -5.39 2.04
C PRO A 91 -9.31 -6.41 3.10
N SER A 92 -8.33 -7.01 3.78
CA SER A 92 -8.59 -7.87 4.94
C SER A 92 -9.01 -7.11 6.21
N ARG A 93 -8.88 -5.78 6.23
CA ARG A 93 -9.20 -4.91 7.37
C ARG A 93 -10.21 -3.82 7.06
N THR A 94 -10.27 -3.39 5.81
CA THR A 94 -11.05 -2.23 5.40
C THR A 94 -12.02 -2.64 4.32
N ASP A 95 -13.29 -2.50 4.60
CA ASP A 95 -14.38 -2.64 3.64
C ASP A 95 -14.78 -1.23 3.20
N LEU A 96 -14.65 -0.95 1.91
CA LEU A 96 -14.97 0.35 1.31
C LEU A 96 -15.85 0.13 0.09
N ASP A 97 -16.86 0.95 -0.04
CA ASP A 97 -17.65 1.02 -1.26
C ASP A 97 -16.90 1.81 -2.34
N VAL A 98 -17.16 1.49 -3.60
CA VAL A 98 -16.51 2.14 -4.74
C VAL A 98 -16.83 3.64 -4.79
N GLU A 99 -18.02 4.01 -4.34
CA GLU A 99 -18.47 5.41 -4.26
C GLU A 99 -17.59 6.25 -3.32
N ASP A 100 -17.07 5.66 -2.25
CA ASP A 100 -16.14 6.34 -1.32
C ASP A 100 -14.79 6.67 -1.98
N LEU A 101 -14.48 5.98 -3.08
CA LEU A 101 -13.22 6.08 -3.80
C LEU A 101 -13.28 7.01 -5.02
N GLU A 102 -14.42 7.64 -5.27
CA GLU A 102 -14.56 8.57 -6.40
C GLU A 102 -13.52 9.71 -6.34
N GLY A 103 -12.81 9.92 -7.44
CA GLY A 103 -11.78 10.95 -7.55
C GLY A 103 -10.48 10.67 -6.78
N LYS A 104 -10.34 9.49 -6.17
CA LYS A 104 -9.14 9.09 -5.42
C LYS A 104 -8.32 8.08 -6.22
N THR A 105 -7.03 8.00 -5.90
CA THR A 105 -6.14 6.94 -6.36
C THR A 105 -5.97 5.92 -5.24
N LEU A 106 -6.30 4.68 -5.52
CA LEU A 106 -6.23 3.60 -4.57
C LEU A 106 -4.90 2.84 -4.69
N VAL A 107 -4.29 2.58 -3.57
CA VAL A 107 -3.14 1.68 -3.42
C VAL A 107 -3.58 0.49 -2.57
N VAL A 108 -3.71 -0.67 -3.19
CA VAL A 108 -4.06 -1.88 -2.45
C VAL A 108 -2.79 -2.55 -1.94
N THR A 109 -2.73 -2.80 -0.63
CA THR A 109 -1.64 -3.52 0.00
C THR A 109 -2.16 -4.76 0.71
N SER A 110 -1.29 -5.75 0.91
CA SER A 110 -1.57 -6.85 1.83
C SER A 110 -1.28 -6.40 3.26
N ASN A 111 -1.86 -7.10 4.22
CA ASN A 111 -1.63 -6.83 5.63
C ASN A 111 -0.47 -7.68 6.18
N MET A 112 0.67 -7.74 5.45
CA MET A 112 1.75 -8.72 5.68
C MET A 112 1.20 -10.16 5.67
N ASP A 113 0.31 -10.42 4.72
CA ASP A 113 -0.48 -11.64 4.70
C ASP A 113 0.29 -12.83 4.09
N HIS A 114 -0.14 -14.01 4.49
CA HIS A 114 0.10 -15.27 3.80
C HIS A 114 -0.34 -15.20 2.32
N PRO A 115 0.16 -16.04 1.39
CA PRO A 115 -0.24 -16.06 -0.02
C PRO A 115 -1.75 -15.97 -0.29
N LEU A 116 -2.57 -16.59 0.54
CA LEU A 116 -4.05 -16.48 0.42
C LEU A 116 -4.53 -15.03 0.59
N GLY A 117 -4.03 -14.33 1.60
CA GLY A 117 -4.38 -12.92 1.85
C GLY A 117 -3.86 -12.00 0.74
N GLN A 118 -2.67 -12.29 0.18
CA GLN A 118 -2.16 -11.56 -0.98
C GLN A 118 -3.05 -11.74 -2.21
N CYS A 119 -3.48 -12.98 -2.50
CA CYS A 119 -4.40 -13.25 -3.60
C CYS A 119 -5.77 -12.59 -3.37
N PHE A 120 -6.27 -12.57 -2.14
CA PHE A 120 -7.49 -11.85 -1.80
C PHE A 120 -7.35 -10.35 -2.06
N ALA A 121 -6.28 -9.73 -1.59
CA ALA A 121 -6.03 -8.31 -1.83
C ALA A 121 -5.90 -7.99 -3.33
N ALA A 122 -5.20 -8.84 -4.09
CA ALA A 122 -5.09 -8.70 -5.55
C ALA A 122 -6.44 -8.84 -6.26
N GLN A 123 -7.28 -9.78 -5.83
CA GLN A 123 -8.62 -9.97 -6.37
C GLN A 123 -9.51 -8.74 -6.11
N GLN A 124 -9.45 -8.20 -4.89
CA GLN A 124 -10.20 -6.98 -4.55
C GLN A 124 -9.71 -5.78 -5.39
N ALA A 125 -8.40 -5.62 -5.56
CA ALA A 125 -7.85 -4.61 -6.46
C ALA A 125 -8.38 -4.77 -7.90
N GLY A 126 -8.35 -6.01 -8.43
CA GLY A 126 -8.87 -6.30 -9.77
C GLY A 126 -10.36 -5.97 -9.89
N ARG A 127 -11.18 -6.31 -8.90
CA ARG A 127 -12.61 -5.98 -8.85
C ARG A 127 -12.84 -4.47 -8.90
N MET A 128 -12.18 -3.73 -8.01
CA MET A 128 -12.31 -2.27 -7.94
C MET A 128 -11.86 -1.59 -9.24
N GLY A 129 -10.79 -2.10 -9.87
CA GLY A 129 -10.34 -1.61 -11.17
C GLY A 129 -11.35 -1.83 -12.29
N LEU A 130 -12.06 -2.97 -12.29
CA LEU A 130 -13.15 -3.25 -13.24
C LEU A 130 -14.37 -2.35 -13.02
N GLU A 131 -14.59 -1.91 -11.78
CA GLU A 131 -15.63 -0.96 -11.39
C GLU A 131 -15.22 0.51 -11.62
N GLY A 132 -14.04 0.75 -12.19
CA GLY A 132 -13.58 2.08 -12.62
C GLY A 132 -12.77 2.85 -11.60
N VAL A 133 -12.38 2.24 -10.47
CA VAL A 133 -11.52 2.88 -9.47
C VAL A 133 -10.12 3.08 -10.04
N SER A 134 -9.55 4.27 -9.87
CA SER A 134 -8.17 4.56 -10.24
C SER A 134 -7.20 3.82 -9.31
N LEU A 135 -6.43 2.90 -9.88
CA LEU A 135 -5.46 2.09 -9.14
C LEU A 135 -4.03 2.54 -9.41
N SER A 136 -3.21 2.57 -8.38
CA SER A 136 -1.76 2.63 -8.47
C SER A 136 -1.14 1.27 -8.14
N SER A 137 0.16 1.12 -8.38
CA SER A 137 0.89 -0.13 -8.04
C SER A 137 0.68 -0.49 -6.58
N GLY A 138 0.30 -1.73 -6.31
CA GLY A 138 0.02 -2.22 -4.96
C GLY A 138 1.27 -2.74 -4.23
N GLY A 139 1.16 -2.94 -2.92
CA GLY A 139 2.16 -3.60 -2.06
C GLY A 139 1.71 -5.00 -1.67
N LEU A 140 1.76 -5.95 -2.62
CA LEU A 140 1.12 -7.26 -2.45
C LEU A 140 2.11 -8.41 -2.23
N GLN A 141 3.42 -8.18 -2.35
CA GLN A 141 4.40 -9.26 -2.23
C GLN A 141 4.97 -9.35 -0.82
N THR A 142 4.21 -9.96 0.09
CA THR A 142 4.62 -10.16 1.49
C THR A 142 4.89 -11.62 1.85
N HIS A 143 4.79 -12.55 0.89
CA HIS A 143 5.05 -13.97 1.09
C HIS A 143 6.46 -14.28 1.62
N GLY A 144 7.46 -13.47 1.28
CA GLY A 144 8.82 -13.63 1.78
C GLY A 144 9.02 -13.31 3.27
N LEU A 145 7.98 -12.86 3.98
CA LEU A 145 7.96 -12.71 5.45
C LEU A 145 7.63 -14.02 6.17
N PHE A 146 7.24 -15.04 5.44
CA PHE A 146 6.84 -16.35 5.97
C PHE A 146 7.81 -17.44 5.49
N GLU A 147 7.90 -18.52 6.24
CA GLU A 147 8.55 -19.73 5.76
C GLU A 147 7.82 -20.24 4.51
N PRO A 148 8.53 -20.60 3.44
CA PRO A 148 7.92 -21.11 2.24
C PRO A 148 7.08 -22.35 2.51
N ASP A 149 5.90 -22.39 1.95
CA ASP A 149 4.98 -23.52 2.00
C ASP A 149 4.38 -23.81 0.62
N GLN A 150 3.52 -24.83 0.55
CA GLN A 150 2.88 -25.21 -0.71
C GLN A 150 1.99 -24.13 -1.33
N PHE A 151 1.56 -23.11 -0.58
CA PHE A 151 0.83 -21.97 -1.13
C PHE A 151 1.82 -20.98 -1.78
N THR A 152 2.94 -20.71 -1.10
CA THR A 152 4.01 -19.85 -1.64
C THR A 152 4.59 -20.42 -2.93
N GLU A 153 4.81 -21.74 -3.00
CA GLU A 153 5.36 -22.44 -4.17
C GLU A 153 4.47 -22.30 -5.43
N ARG A 154 3.18 -22.03 -5.25
CA ARG A 154 2.23 -21.88 -6.36
C ARG A 154 2.05 -20.43 -6.83
N LEU A 155 2.61 -19.47 -6.13
CA LEU A 155 2.63 -18.10 -6.62
C LEU A 155 3.61 -17.97 -7.77
N GLY A 156 3.14 -17.51 -8.92
CA GLY A 156 4.01 -17.19 -10.06
C GLY A 156 4.73 -15.88 -9.82
N ILE A 157 5.85 -15.91 -9.07
CA ILE A 157 6.62 -14.71 -8.74
C ILE A 157 7.57 -14.38 -9.89
N ALA A 158 7.48 -13.16 -10.41
CA ALA A 158 8.35 -12.65 -11.46
C ALA A 158 8.72 -11.18 -11.19
N GLY A 159 9.83 -10.97 -10.50
CA GLY A 159 10.29 -9.63 -10.11
C GLY A 159 9.23 -8.89 -9.28
N PRO A 160 8.77 -7.71 -9.70
CA PRO A 160 7.80 -6.92 -8.97
C PRO A 160 6.34 -7.42 -9.12
N SER A 161 6.12 -8.48 -9.87
CA SER A 161 4.80 -9.01 -10.16
C SER A 161 4.64 -10.43 -9.64
N PHE A 162 3.41 -10.79 -9.29
CA PHE A 162 3.05 -12.18 -9.09
C PHE A 162 1.75 -12.53 -9.83
N THR A 163 1.60 -13.81 -10.14
CA THR A 163 0.37 -14.35 -10.72
C THR A 163 -0.26 -15.28 -9.71
N ALA A 164 -1.54 -15.05 -9.40
CA ALA A 164 -2.32 -15.98 -8.59
C ALA A 164 -2.46 -17.32 -9.31
N PRO A 165 -2.51 -18.44 -8.57
CA PRO A 165 -2.74 -19.74 -9.16
C PRO A 165 -4.11 -19.82 -9.82
N GLY A 166 -4.24 -20.67 -10.83
CA GLY A 166 -5.53 -20.95 -11.46
C GLY A 166 -6.50 -21.64 -10.51
N GLY A 167 -7.79 -21.52 -10.79
CA GLY A 167 -8.87 -22.08 -9.98
C GLY A 167 -10.06 -21.14 -9.87
N VAL A 168 -10.96 -21.38 -8.94
CA VAL A 168 -12.06 -20.50 -8.59
C VAL A 168 -11.70 -19.65 -7.36
N GLY A 169 -12.32 -18.50 -7.20
CA GLY A 169 -12.06 -17.59 -6.07
C GLY A 169 -10.60 -17.14 -6.01
N LEU A 170 -9.88 -17.53 -4.97
CA LEU A 170 -8.48 -17.18 -4.75
C LEU A 170 -7.48 -18.15 -5.39
N GLY A 171 -7.96 -19.21 -6.06
CA GLY A 171 -7.16 -20.37 -6.43
C GLY A 171 -6.91 -21.29 -5.22
N PHE A 172 -5.95 -22.19 -5.33
CA PHE A 172 -5.57 -23.14 -4.28
C PHE A 172 -6.66 -24.16 -3.86
N ASP A 173 -7.69 -24.38 -4.69
CA ASP A 173 -8.84 -25.22 -4.34
C ASP A 173 -8.43 -26.60 -3.78
N ASP A 174 -7.48 -27.25 -4.41
CA ASP A 174 -7.00 -28.57 -4.03
C ASP A 174 -6.19 -28.56 -2.71
N LEU A 175 -5.53 -27.46 -2.38
CA LEU A 175 -4.86 -27.28 -1.10
C LEU A 175 -5.87 -26.98 0.01
N LEU A 176 -6.78 -26.07 -0.26
CA LEU A 176 -7.82 -25.67 0.69
C LEU A 176 -8.70 -26.85 1.09
N GLN A 177 -9.07 -27.73 0.14
CA GLN A 177 -9.87 -28.93 0.43
C GLN A 177 -9.18 -29.92 1.36
N LYS A 178 -7.84 -29.93 1.40
CA LYS A 178 -7.06 -30.84 2.24
C LYS A 178 -6.82 -30.31 3.66
N LEU A 179 -7.15 -29.04 3.92
CA LEU A 179 -6.94 -28.46 5.25
C LEU A 179 -7.92 -29.04 6.27
N PRO A 180 -7.47 -29.20 7.53
CA PRO A 180 -8.31 -29.71 8.61
C PRO A 180 -9.28 -28.63 9.14
N TRP A 181 -10.20 -28.21 8.29
CA TRP A 181 -11.16 -27.16 8.62
C TRP A 181 -11.95 -27.50 9.88
N LYS A 182 -12.10 -26.50 10.74
CA LYS A 182 -12.99 -26.56 11.91
C LYS A 182 -14.05 -25.49 11.78
N ARG A 183 -15.28 -25.83 12.15
CA ARG A 183 -16.36 -24.85 12.21
C ARG A 183 -16.04 -23.81 13.27
N LEU A 184 -16.18 -22.54 12.93
CA LEU A 184 -16.13 -21.46 13.91
C LEU A 184 -17.40 -21.55 14.77
N SER A 185 -17.23 -21.62 16.09
CA SER A 185 -18.33 -21.69 17.07
C SER A 185 -18.85 -20.30 17.38
#